data_2f907a8bbcbc8c9a32485b3f6704ffb8
#
_entry.id   2f907a8bbcbc8c9a32485b3f6704ffb8
#
_cell.length_a   1.000
_cell.length_b   1.000
_cell.length_c   1.000
_cell.angle_alpha   90.00
_cell.angle_beta   90.00
_cell.angle_gamma   90.00
#
_symmetry.space_group_name_H-M   'P 1'
#
loop_
_entity.id
_entity.type
_entity.pdbx_description
1 polymer ?
#
loop_
_entity_poly.entity_id
_entity_poly.type
_entity_poly.pdbx_seq_one_letter_code
_entity_poly.pdbx_strand_id
1 'polypeptide(L)'
;VARRAGCTASVDVLNKYFGISNMVSVGSNYWNIVFGRVPGEAKQDAEGLQTMRGLARNMAWLLRCIEKGRENGIERPKTEKKVMTNFIR
;
A
#
# COMPACT_ATOMS: atom_id res chain seq x y z
N VAL A 1 2.83 9.85 -10.45
CA VAL A 1 1.60 9.86 -11.26
C VAL A 1 1.03 11.25 -11.48
N ALA A 2 1.45 12.26 -10.78
CA ALA A 2 0.84 13.56 -10.92
C ALA A 2 1.85 14.64 -11.30
N ARG A 3 1.48 15.40 -12.32
CA ARG A 3 2.26 16.56 -12.78
C ARG A 3 2.20 17.75 -11.80
N ARG A 4 1.05 17.98 -11.15
CA ARG A 4 0.80 19.13 -10.27
C ARG A 4 0.09 18.77 -8.99
N ALA A 5 -1.05 18.09 -9.09
CA ALA A 5 -1.94 17.76 -7.99
C ALA A 5 -2.64 16.43 -8.27
N GLY A 6 -3.41 15.93 -7.31
CA GLY A 6 -4.19 14.70 -7.45
C GLY A 6 -3.46 13.43 -6.99
N CYS A 7 -2.24 13.54 -6.47
CA CYS A 7 -1.50 12.37 -5.97
C CYS A 7 -2.21 11.70 -4.80
N THR A 8 -2.70 12.46 -3.82
CA THR A 8 -3.45 11.93 -2.67
C THR A 8 -4.73 11.24 -3.11
N ALA A 9 -5.51 11.86 -3.98
CA ALA A 9 -6.72 11.24 -4.54
C ALA A 9 -6.41 9.95 -5.30
N SER A 10 -5.30 9.91 -6.05
CA SER A 10 -4.86 8.69 -6.75
C SER A 10 -4.46 7.58 -5.77
N VAL A 11 -3.73 7.92 -4.71
CA VAL A 11 -3.34 6.97 -3.65
C VAL A 11 -4.58 6.43 -2.93
N ASP A 12 -5.56 7.27 -2.62
CA ASP A 12 -6.81 6.86 -1.99
C ASP A 12 -7.59 5.86 -2.87
N VAL A 13 -7.67 6.13 -4.16
CA VAL A 13 -8.32 5.20 -5.12
C VAL A 13 -7.58 3.87 -5.18
N LEU A 14 -6.24 3.88 -5.28
CA LEU A 14 -5.42 2.66 -5.33
C LEU A 14 -5.55 1.84 -4.04
N ASN A 15 -5.56 2.49 -2.88
CA ASN A 15 -5.74 1.82 -1.59
C ASN A 15 -7.09 1.10 -1.47
N LYS A 16 -8.16 1.61 -2.12
CA LYS A 16 -9.45 0.91 -2.16
C LYS A 16 -9.37 -0.43 -2.90
N TYR A 17 -8.58 -0.51 -3.98
CA TYR A 17 -8.36 -1.78 -4.67
C TYR A 17 -7.63 -2.79 -3.79
N PHE A 18 -6.64 -2.36 -3.03
CA PHE A 18 -5.94 -3.24 -2.10
C PHE A 18 -6.87 -3.72 -0.99
N GLY A 19 -7.67 -2.83 -0.41
CA GLY A 19 -8.64 -3.17 0.64
C GLY A 19 -9.70 -4.16 0.18
N ILE A 20 -10.34 -3.92 -0.97
CA ILE A 20 -11.38 -4.83 -1.50
C ILE A 20 -10.82 -6.20 -1.91
N SER A 21 -9.52 -6.25 -2.20
CA SER A 21 -8.82 -7.51 -2.53
C SER A 21 -8.32 -8.27 -1.30
N ASN A 22 -8.72 -7.87 -0.10
CA ASN A 22 -8.30 -8.49 1.16
C ASN A 22 -6.76 -8.51 1.33
N MET A 23 -6.11 -7.44 0.87
CA MET A 23 -4.66 -7.27 0.99
C MET A 23 -4.32 -6.49 2.25
N VAL A 24 -3.17 -6.79 2.85
CA VAL A 24 -2.59 -5.98 3.92
C VAL A 24 -1.87 -4.79 3.28
N SER A 25 -2.36 -3.58 3.55
CA SER A 25 -1.72 -2.36 3.08
C SER A 25 -0.60 -1.95 4.02
N VAL A 26 0.55 -1.60 3.46
CA VAL A 26 1.72 -1.16 4.21
C VAL A 26 1.85 0.35 4.09
N GLY A 27 2.00 1.01 5.23
CA GLY A 27 2.26 2.44 5.30
C GLY A 27 3.74 2.78 5.34
N SER A 28 4.01 4.07 5.27
CA SER A 28 5.30 4.70 5.50
C SER A 28 5.16 5.80 6.56
N ASN A 29 6.11 6.71 6.63
CA ASN A 29 6.05 7.88 7.51
C ASN A 29 5.23 9.05 6.95
N TYR A 30 4.76 8.93 5.71
CA TYR A 30 3.95 9.94 5.01
C TYR A 30 3.10 9.29 3.91
N TRP A 31 2.34 10.05 3.15
CA TRP A 31 1.65 9.53 1.97
C TRP A 31 2.66 9.00 0.94
N ASN A 32 2.38 7.83 0.39
CA ASN A 32 3.27 7.11 -0.53
C ASN A 32 3.34 7.78 -1.91
N ILE A 33 3.95 8.95 -1.96
CA ILE A 33 4.02 9.82 -3.13
C ILE A 33 5.47 10.24 -3.36
N VAL A 34 5.86 10.31 -4.64
CA VAL A 34 7.10 10.94 -5.11
C VAL A 34 6.71 11.88 -6.24
N PHE A 35 7.27 13.06 -6.22
CA PHE A 35 7.00 14.09 -7.21
C PHE A 35 8.09 14.15 -8.28
N GLY A 36 7.68 14.40 -9.54
CA GLY A 36 8.55 14.65 -10.66
C GLY A 36 7.73 15.01 -11.89
N ARG A 37 8.19 15.94 -12.69
CA ARG A 37 7.51 16.44 -13.89
C ARG A 37 8.13 15.90 -15.17
N VAL A 38 9.45 15.86 -15.22
CA VAL A 38 10.23 15.41 -16.37
C VAL A 38 11.12 14.24 -15.98
N PRO A 39 11.65 13.48 -16.92
CA PRO A 39 12.54 12.35 -16.64
C PRO A 39 13.68 12.75 -15.71
N GLY A 40 13.88 11.98 -14.65
CA GLY A 40 14.96 12.19 -13.67
C GLY A 40 14.60 13.05 -12.46
N GLU A 41 13.60 13.94 -12.53
CA GLU A 41 13.22 14.81 -11.40
C GLU A 41 12.77 14.05 -10.15
N ALA A 42 12.07 12.92 -10.29
CA ALA A 42 11.67 12.10 -9.16
C ALA A 42 12.85 11.66 -8.28
N LYS A 43 14.06 11.56 -8.86
CA LYS A 43 15.29 11.25 -8.11
C LYS A 43 15.78 12.43 -7.25
N GLN A 44 15.28 13.62 -7.50
CA GLN A 44 15.63 14.85 -6.77
C GLN A 44 14.65 15.13 -5.63
N ASP A 45 13.52 14.44 -5.58
CA ASP A 45 12.55 14.51 -4.49
C ASP A 45 13.06 13.72 -3.27
N ALA A 46 13.87 14.36 -2.45
CA ALA A 46 14.49 13.74 -1.28
C ALA A 46 13.46 13.23 -0.27
N GLU A 47 12.36 13.95 -0.05
CA GLU A 47 11.26 13.57 0.85
C GLU A 47 10.49 12.37 0.31
N GLY A 48 10.09 12.41 -0.96
CA GLY A 48 9.42 11.28 -1.61
C GLY A 48 10.29 10.03 -1.63
N LEU A 49 11.57 10.15 -1.91
CA LEU A 49 12.50 9.01 -1.85
C LEU A 49 12.69 8.48 -0.42
N GLN A 50 12.69 9.35 0.59
CA GLN A 50 12.72 8.92 1.99
C GLN A 50 11.45 8.13 2.34
N THR A 51 10.29 8.63 1.92
CA THR A 51 8.99 7.96 2.08
C THR A 51 8.99 6.57 1.43
N MET A 52 9.50 6.46 0.21
CA MET A 52 9.59 5.17 -0.49
C MET A 52 10.55 4.19 0.19
N ARG A 53 11.67 4.67 0.72
CA ARG A 53 12.55 3.81 1.53
C ARG A 53 11.89 3.35 2.82
N GLY A 54 11.11 4.22 3.48
CA GLY A 54 10.29 3.86 4.64
C GLY A 54 9.28 2.77 4.32
N LEU A 55 8.52 2.95 3.23
CA LEU A 55 7.58 1.95 2.73
C LEU A 55 8.25 0.60 2.46
N ALA A 56 9.37 0.61 1.75
CA ALA A 56 10.10 -0.62 1.42
C ALA A 56 10.61 -1.37 2.66
N ARG A 57 11.11 -0.64 3.66
CA ARG A 57 11.55 -1.23 4.93
C ARG A 57 10.41 -1.84 5.73
N ASN A 58 9.27 -1.14 5.81
CA ASN A 58 8.08 -1.63 6.50
C ASN A 58 7.53 -2.88 5.81
N MET A 59 7.49 -2.88 4.48
CA MET A 59 7.06 -4.05 3.70
C MET A 59 8.00 -5.25 3.90
N ALA A 60 9.29 -5.04 3.83
CA ALA A 60 10.28 -6.09 4.07
C ALA A 60 10.19 -6.67 5.49
N TRP A 61 9.99 -5.81 6.49
CA TRP A 61 9.78 -6.25 7.87
C TRP A 61 8.51 -7.09 8.01
N LEU A 62 7.37 -6.61 7.47
CA LEU A 62 6.10 -7.32 7.55
C LEU A 62 6.17 -8.69 6.84
N LEU A 63 6.80 -8.76 5.67
CA LEU A 63 6.98 -10.03 4.94
C LEU A 63 7.78 -11.04 5.75
N ARG A 64 8.84 -10.60 6.43
CA ARG A 64 9.63 -11.45 7.34
C ARG A 64 8.81 -11.92 8.54
N CYS A 65 7.99 -11.04 9.12
CA CYS A 65 7.09 -11.42 10.21
C CYS A 65 6.08 -12.48 9.76
N ILE A 66 5.49 -12.33 8.60
CA ILE A 66 4.54 -13.29 8.02
C ILE A 66 5.23 -14.64 7.76
N GLU A 67 6.43 -14.63 7.20
CA GLU A 67 7.20 -15.84 6.96
C GLU A 67 7.53 -16.57 8.27
N LYS A 68 8.03 -15.85 9.28
CA LYS A 68 8.31 -16.42 10.59
C LYS A 68 7.05 -16.91 11.31
N GLY A 69 5.94 -16.18 11.18
CA GLY A 69 4.64 -16.62 11.68
C GLY A 69 4.24 -17.97 11.07
N ARG A 70 4.32 -18.09 9.75
CA ARG A 70 4.01 -19.32 9.02
C ARG A 70 4.90 -20.51 9.45
N GLU A 71 6.22 -20.27 9.57
CA GLU A 71 7.16 -21.29 10.08
C GLU A 71 6.80 -21.78 11.49
N ASN A 72 6.15 -20.96 12.31
CA ASN A 72 5.69 -21.26 13.65
C ASN A 72 4.20 -21.65 13.74
N GLY A 73 3.57 -21.99 12.63
CA GLY A 73 2.19 -22.49 12.60
C GLY A 73 1.11 -21.41 12.62
N ILE A 74 1.48 -20.13 12.47
CA ILE A 74 0.51 -19.03 12.35
C ILE A 74 0.10 -18.90 10.87
N GLU A 75 -1.07 -19.39 10.57
CA GLU A 75 -1.63 -19.37 9.23
C GLU A 75 -2.42 -18.08 8.98
N ARG A 76 -2.47 -17.66 7.71
CA ARG A 76 -3.38 -16.58 7.32
C ARG A 76 -4.83 -17.00 7.57
N PRO A 77 -5.68 -16.12 8.15
CA PRO A 77 -7.10 -16.42 8.32
C PRO A 77 -7.76 -16.82 7.01
N LYS A 78 -8.55 -17.90 7.05
CA LYS A 78 -9.32 -18.36 5.89
C LYS A 78 -10.40 -17.32 5.57
N THR A 79 -10.56 -17.03 4.30
CA THR A 79 -11.64 -16.14 3.83
C THR A 79 -12.96 -16.90 3.90
N GLU A 80 -13.95 -16.32 4.56
CA GLU A 80 -15.31 -16.86 4.59
C GLU A 80 -15.98 -16.74 3.22
N LYS A 81 -17.00 -17.59 3.00
CA LYS A 81 -17.84 -17.45 1.81
C LYS A 81 -18.53 -16.09 1.83
N LYS A 82 -18.40 -15.35 0.74
CA LYS A 82 -18.97 -14.01 0.63
C LYS A 82 -20.49 -14.05 0.76
N VAL A 83 -21.01 -13.30 1.71
CA VAL A 83 -22.45 -13.02 1.85
C VAL A 83 -22.70 -11.63 1.29
N MET A 84 -23.68 -11.52 0.41
CA MET A 84 -24.05 -10.23 -0.19
C MET A 84 -25.37 -9.74 0.42
N THR A 85 -25.35 -8.53 0.94
CA THR A 85 -26.53 -7.84 1.39
C THR A 85 -27.03 -6.89 0.32
N ASN A 86 -28.29 -7.03 -0.06
CA ASN A 86 -28.96 -6.12 -0.98
C ASN A 86 -30.38 -5.82 -0.48
N PHE A 87 -30.59 -4.59 -0.06
CA PHE A 87 -31.89 -4.09 0.39
C PHE A 87 -32.67 -3.33 -0.70
N ILE A 88 -32.11 -3.23 -1.89
CA ILE A 88 -32.81 -2.60 -3.02
C ILE A 88 -33.83 -3.61 -3.56
N ARG A 89 -35.08 -3.18 -3.56
CA ARG A 89 -36.23 -3.99 -4.03
C ARG A 89 -36.86 -3.34 -5.26
#